data_d5dbd0504065974858a622ef2f2b9137
#
_entry.id   d5dbd0504065974858a622ef2f2b9137
#
_cell.length_a   1.000
_cell.length_b   1.000
_cell.length_c   1.000
_cell.angle_alpha   90.00
_cell.angle_beta   90.00
_cell.angle_gamma   90.00
#
_symmetry.space_group_name_H-M   'P 1'
#
loop_
_entity.id
_entity.type
_entity.pdbx_description
1 polymer ?
#
loop_
_entity_poly.entity_id
_entity_poly.type
_entity_poly.pdbx_seq_one_letter_code
_entity_poly.pdbx_strand_id
1 'polypeptide(L)'
;MDSFPLGGIAKAQLALFNALEGKYEIDFLLMRQEGLLLPLIPKSVRLLNEPLEIAFRNPHPANAFKALKELSFGKWLKWCTFSLTCSLGRLRGGLHGQINAMDVWLGKNTPAIKKHYDAAIAFQGGRCIYYIAEQIDADVKIGFVHSNYSVNETDFMLKPSDSIYFPQMDYIATISQVCIESLWKEFPVLKEKCLVIENICSPKLINTMAAKGESYTDVFKGVRLASMGRFDIQVKGMDMAVEVCRILKQKGVSFRWYWLGEGDQRPQLEKMIKDAGVGDVFILLGAKTNPYPYIKGADIYVQPSRIEGKSVALDEVKALARPIVVTCFGSVYDQFTDKQNALISEMNAQSVADNIIKLIEDNALAESLHQNLLNEKVGNEEQAEVFTSLLTKKRV
;
A
#
# COMPACT_ATOMS: atom_id res chain seq x y z
N MET A 1 -6.11 6.78 9.94
CA MET A 1 -5.86 6.53 8.49
C MET A 1 -6.69 7.46 7.62
N ASP A 2 -6.29 7.74 6.39
CA ASP A 2 -7.09 8.59 5.49
C ASP A 2 -8.36 7.88 4.99
N SER A 3 -8.22 6.72 4.37
CA SER A 3 -9.30 5.85 3.90
C SER A 3 -8.86 4.37 3.97
N PHE A 4 -9.76 3.44 3.64
CA PHE A 4 -9.50 2.00 3.77
C PHE A 4 -9.68 1.24 2.45
N PRO A 5 -8.96 1.65 1.38
CA PRO A 5 -9.04 1.03 0.06
C PRO A 5 -8.41 -0.36 0.06
N LEU A 6 -8.62 -1.10 -1.03
CA LEU A 6 -7.88 -2.34 -1.26
C LEU A 6 -6.41 -2.03 -1.60
N GLY A 7 -5.54 -2.14 -0.61
CA GLY A 7 -4.11 -1.85 -0.74
C GLY A 7 -3.29 -2.42 0.40
N GLY A 8 -1.96 -2.46 0.22
CA GLY A 8 -1.03 -3.06 1.19
C GLY A 8 -1.15 -2.47 2.60
N ILE A 9 -1.23 -1.15 2.73
CA ILE A 9 -1.35 -0.47 4.03
C ILE A 9 -2.63 -0.90 4.78
N ALA A 10 -3.78 -0.93 4.08
CA ALA A 10 -5.04 -1.32 4.71
C ALA A 10 -5.08 -2.81 5.07
N LYS A 11 -4.45 -3.68 4.25
CA LYS A 11 -4.28 -5.10 4.58
C LYS A 11 -3.37 -5.30 5.80
N ALA A 12 -2.25 -4.58 5.86
CA ALA A 12 -1.36 -4.60 7.02
C ALA A 12 -2.08 -4.14 8.30
N GLN A 13 -2.91 -3.10 8.20
CA GLN A 13 -3.73 -2.64 9.32
C GLN A 13 -4.74 -3.71 9.76
N LEU A 14 -5.40 -4.41 8.84
CA LEU A 14 -6.30 -5.53 9.18
C LEU A 14 -5.55 -6.67 9.87
N ALA A 15 -4.36 -7.02 9.38
CA ALA A 15 -3.53 -8.05 9.99
C ALA A 15 -3.14 -7.65 11.42
N LEU A 16 -2.76 -6.39 11.63
CA LEU A 16 -2.48 -5.85 12.96
C LEU A 16 -3.71 -5.90 13.88
N PHE A 17 -4.90 -5.51 13.40
CA PHE A 17 -6.13 -5.59 14.18
C PHE A 17 -6.42 -7.02 14.64
N ASN A 18 -6.29 -8.01 13.75
CA ASN A 18 -6.47 -9.41 14.10
C ASN A 18 -5.44 -9.91 15.13
N ALA A 19 -4.18 -9.47 15.03
CA ALA A 19 -3.13 -9.84 15.98
C ALA A 19 -3.32 -9.21 17.37
N LEU A 20 -4.02 -8.08 17.44
CA LEU A 20 -4.32 -7.34 18.68
C LEU A 20 -5.68 -7.70 19.27
N GLU A 21 -6.51 -8.49 18.58
CA GLU A 21 -7.86 -8.83 19.00
C GLU A 21 -7.87 -9.47 20.40
N GLY A 22 -8.76 -8.95 21.25
CA GLY A 22 -8.90 -9.39 22.65
C GLY A 22 -7.81 -8.92 23.61
N LYS A 23 -6.78 -8.22 23.13
CA LYS A 23 -5.67 -7.70 23.94
C LYS A 23 -5.80 -6.21 24.26
N TYR A 24 -6.44 -5.45 23.36
CA TYR A 24 -6.56 -3.99 23.45
C TYR A 24 -7.95 -3.53 23.02
N GLU A 25 -8.42 -2.43 23.61
CA GLU A 25 -9.53 -1.65 23.10
C GLU A 25 -9.02 -0.70 22.02
N ILE A 26 -9.56 -0.85 20.80
CA ILE A 26 -9.08 -0.10 19.65
C ILE A 26 -10.16 0.83 19.13
N ASP A 27 -9.90 2.13 19.17
CA ASP A 27 -10.65 3.16 18.47
C ASP A 27 -9.98 3.42 17.11
N PHE A 28 -10.73 3.21 16.02
CA PHE A 28 -10.20 3.41 14.68
C PHE A 28 -10.84 4.62 14.00
N LEU A 29 -10.04 5.65 13.73
CA LEU A 29 -10.48 6.83 13.01
C LEU A 29 -10.04 6.76 11.55
N LEU A 30 -11.02 6.85 10.65
CA LEU A 30 -10.80 7.12 9.23
C LEU A 30 -11.20 8.55 8.92
N MET A 31 -10.33 9.28 8.24
CA MET A 31 -10.67 10.64 7.76
C MET A 31 -11.81 10.58 6.73
N ARG A 32 -11.90 9.46 5.99
CA ARG A 32 -12.98 9.13 5.06
C ARG A 32 -13.36 7.66 5.24
N GLN A 33 -14.61 7.39 5.60
CA GLN A 33 -15.11 6.02 5.77
C GLN A 33 -15.50 5.42 4.41
N GLU A 34 -14.50 5.21 3.58
CA GLU A 34 -14.63 4.60 2.26
C GLU A 34 -13.55 3.55 2.03
N GLY A 35 -13.90 2.50 1.29
CA GLY A 35 -12.97 1.45 0.88
C GLY A 35 -13.56 0.05 0.99
N LEU A 36 -13.07 -0.83 0.12
CA LEU A 36 -13.54 -2.22 -0.02
C LEU A 36 -13.26 -3.10 1.20
N LEU A 37 -12.28 -2.74 2.04
CA LEU A 37 -11.90 -3.52 3.21
C LEU A 37 -12.64 -3.14 4.49
N LEU A 38 -13.47 -2.09 4.48
CA LEU A 38 -14.27 -1.69 5.65
C LEU A 38 -15.09 -2.82 6.29
N PRO A 39 -15.79 -3.67 5.51
CA PRO A 39 -16.58 -4.77 6.08
C PRO A 39 -15.75 -5.85 6.76
N LEU A 40 -14.42 -5.87 6.57
CA LEU A 40 -13.50 -6.84 7.14
C LEU A 40 -12.88 -6.38 8.46
N ILE A 41 -13.16 -5.16 8.90
CA ILE A 41 -12.72 -4.67 10.21
C ILE A 41 -13.30 -5.54 11.31
N PRO A 42 -12.49 -6.10 12.24
CA PRO A 42 -13.00 -6.91 13.34
C PRO A 42 -14.02 -6.15 14.18
N LYS A 43 -15.06 -6.84 14.66
CA LYS A 43 -16.12 -6.24 15.51
C LYS A 43 -15.59 -5.71 16.85
N SER A 44 -14.45 -6.18 17.29
CA SER A 44 -13.72 -5.70 18.47
C SER A 44 -13.11 -4.31 18.28
N VAL A 45 -12.97 -3.83 17.04
CA VAL A 45 -12.45 -2.49 16.72
C VAL A 45 -13.62 -1.52 16.59
N ARG A 46 -13.63 -0.47 17.41
CA ARG A 46 -14.64 0.57 17.37
C ARG A 46 -14.31 1.60 16.28
N LEU A 47 -15.04 1.55 15.16
CA LEU A 47 -14.92 2.55 14.11
C LEU A 47 -15.58 3.86 14.57
N LEU A 48 -14.79 4.94 14.61
CA LEU A 48 -15.25 6.28 14.97
C LEU A 48 -15.86 6.98 13.75
N ASN A 49 -16.79 7.93 13.99
CA ASN A 49 -17.41 8.70 12.92
C ASN A 49 -16.37 9.53 12.14
N GLU A 50 -16.66 9.80 10.87
CA GLU A 50 -15.86 10.72 10.06
C GLU A 50 -15.76 12.10 10.75
N PRO A 51 -14.55 12.65 10.89
CA PRO A 51 -14.37 13.86 11.65
C PRO A 51 -14.74 15.14 10.90
N LEU A 52 -14.82 15.07 9.56
CA LEU A 52 -15.10 16.22 8.70
C LEU A 52 -16.13 15.89 7.62
N GLU A 53 -16.92 16.88 7.25
CA GLU A 53 -17.92 16.77 6.19
C GLU A 53 -17.25 16.60 4.80
N ILE A 54 -18.01 16.01 3.88
CA ILE A 54 -17.58 15.70 2.49
C ILE A 54 -17.04 16.95 1.76
N ALA A 55 -17.60 18.15 2.05
CA ALA A 55 -17.12 19.40 1.45
C ALA A 55 -15.63 19.67 1.67
N PHE A 56 -15.04 19.20 2.79
CA PHE A 56 -13.61 19.35 3.08
C PHE A 56 -12.71 18.38 2.29
N ARG A 57 -13.28 17.52 1.44
CA ARG A 57 -12.50 16.65 0.54
C ARG A 57 -11.98 17.39 -0.70
N ASN A 58 -12.62 18.50 -1.09
CA ASN A 58 -12.26 19.24 -2.29
C ASN A 58 -12.14 20.75 -2.01
N PRO A 59 -10.91 21.25 -1.79
CA PRO A 59 -10.66 22.65 -1.45
C PRO A 59 -10.70 23.62 -2.65
N HIS A 60 -11.11 23.18 -3.84
CA HIS A 60 -11.05 24.04 -5.03
C HIS A 60 -12.01 25.23 -4.90
N PRO A 61 -11.57 26.49 -5.09
CA PRO A 61 -12.39 27.68 -4.91
C PRO A 61 -13.70 27.70 -5.68
N ALA A 62 -13.76 27.08 -6.86
CA ALA A 62 -14.98 26.95 -7.65
C ALA A 62 -16.10 26.18 -6.91
N ASN A 63 -15.79 25.43 -5.87
CA ASN A 63 -16.78 24.71 -5.05
C ASN A 63 -17.35 25.55 -3.88
N ALA A 64 -16.98 26.82 -3.75
CA ALA A 64 -17.40 27.66 -2.62
C ALA A 64 -18.92 27.75 -2.48
N PHE A 65 -19.64 27.88 -3.59
CA PHE A 65 -21.10 27.94 -3.59
C PHE A 65 -21.76 26.60 -3.23
N LYS A 66 -21.16 25.50 -3.66
CA LYS A 66 -21.59 24.15 -3.27
C LYS A 66 -21.37 23.92 -1.77
N ALA A 67 -20.18 24.27 -1.29
CA ALA A 67 -19.84 24.18 0.14
C ALA A 67 -20.77 25.04 1.01
N LEU A 68 -21.18 26.24 0.55
CA LEU A 68 -22.14 27.09 1.26
C LEU A 68 -23.52 26.43 1.41
N LYS A 69 -23.94 25.63 0.43
CA LYS A 69 -25.22 24.89 0.50
C LYS A 69 -25.16 23.66 1.41
N GLU A 70 -23.99 23.05 1.53
CA GLU A 70 -23.78 21.80 2.27
C GLU A 70 -23.39 22.03 3.74
N LEU A 71 -22.79 23.19 4.06
CA LEU A 71 -22.24 23.50 5.38
C LEU A 71 -23.03 24.59 6.09
N SER A 72 -23.03 24.55 7.42
CA SER A 72 -23.44 25.70 8.22
C SER A 72 -22.46 26.88 7.97
N PHE A 73 -22.90 28.12 8.21
CA PHE A 73 -22.10 29.31 7.94
C PHE A 73 -20.72 29.26 8.61
N GLY A 74 -20.63 28.86 9.87
CA GLY A 74 -19.34 28.74 10.56
C GLY A 74 -18.40 27.67 9.96
N LYS A 75 -18.96 26.54 9.50
CA LYS A 75 -18.19 25.49 8.80
C LYS A 75 -17.80 25.95 7.39
N TRP A 76 -18.64 26.70 6.72
CA TRP A 76 -18.32 27.33 5.44
C TRP A 76 -17.15 28.31 5.55
N LEU A 77 -17.11 29.15 6.59
CA LEU A 77 -15.95 30.01 6.85
C LEU A 77 -14.65 29.20 7.04
N LYS A 78 -14.71 28.11 7.79
CA LYS A 78 -13.56 27.19 7.91
C LYS A 78 -13.18 26.61 6.55
N TRP A 79 -14.16 26.21 5.74
CA TRP A 79 -13.90 25.71 4.39
C TRP A 79 -13.23 26.80 3.51
N CYS A 80 -13.63 28.06 3.63
CA CYS A 80 -12.98 29.16 2.91
C CYS A 80 -11.50 29.31 3.31
N THR A 81 -11.17 29.24 4.60
CA THR A 81 -9.77 29.26 5.06
C THR A 81 -8.99 28.06 4.55
N PHE A 82 -9.59 26.87 4.52
CA PHE A 82 -9.02 25.66 3.93
C PHE A 82 -8.71 25.84 2.45
N SER A 83 -9.69 26.29 1.66
CA SER A 83 -9.53 26.53 0.22
C SER A 83 -8.45 27.57 -0.08
N LEU A 84 -8.43 28.68 0.68
CA LEU A 84 -7.41 29.73 0.56
C LEU A 84 -6.01 29.19 0.87
N THR A 85 -5.86 28.45 1.97
CA THR A 85 -4.58 27.85 2.38
C THR A 85 -4.05 26.91 1.31
N CYS A 86 -4.90 26.04 0.74
CA CYS A 86 -4.53 25.13 -0.34
C CYS A 86 -4.15 25.88 -1.62
N SER A 87 -4.87 26.96 -1.95
CA SER A 87 -4.58 27.80 -3.13
C SER A 87 -3.24 28.53 -2.99
N LEU A 88 -2.96 29.08 -1.82
CA LEU A 88 -1.66 29.71 -1.51
C LEU A 88 -0.52 28.70 -1.55
N GLY A 89 -0.74 27.49 -1.02
CA GLY A 89 0.20 26.39 -1.10
C GLY A 89 0.54 26.05 -2.56
N ARG A 90 -0.48 26.00 -3.42
CA ARG A 90 -0.31 25.75 -4.86
C ARG A 90 0.49 26.86 -5.56
N LEU A 91 0.26 28.12 -5.21
CA LEU A 91 1.01 29.24 -5.78
C LEU A 91 2.50 29.20 -5.38
N ARG A 92 2.81 28.73 -4.16
CA ARG A 92 4.18 28.69 -3.63
C ARG A 92 4.99 27.48 -4.06
N GLY A 93 4.36 26.32 -4.24
CA GLY A 93 5.04 25.05 -4.47
C GLY A 93 4.28 24.07 -5.39
N GLY A 94 3.44 24.60 -6.30
CA GLY A 94 2.68 23.76 -7.23
C GLY A 94 1.74 22.78 -6.51
N LEU A 95 1.58 21.59 -7.08
CA LEU A 95 0.73 20.54 -6.50
C LEU A 95 1.24 20.08 -5.13
N HIS A 96 2.55 20.00 -4.94
CA HIS A 96 3.19 19.59 -3.68
C HIS A 96 2.94 20.58 -2.56
N GLY A 97 3.10 21.88 -2.84
CA GLY A 97 2.77 22.92 -1.90
C GLY A 97 1.29 22.90 -1.50
N GLN A 98 0.40 22.59 -2.45
CA GLN A 98 -1.03 22.43 -2.18
C GLN A 98 -1.30 21.25 -1.25
N ILE A 99 -0.72 20.06 -1.54
CA ILE A 99 -0.91 18.85 -0.73
C ILE A 99 -0.36 19.05 0.69
N ASN A 100 0.85 19.63 0.82
CA ASN A 100 1.42 19.91 2.12
C ASN A 100 0.55 20.87 2.93
N ALA A 101 0.10 21.97 2.32
CA ALA A 101 -0.78 22.95 2.96
C ALA A 101 -2.13 22.33 3.37
N MET A 102 -2.69 21.47 2.55
CA MET A 102 -3.90 20.69 2.83
C MET A 102 -3.72 19.78 4.04
N ASP A 103 -2.65 18.99 4.07
CA ASP A 103 -2.38 18.04 5.14
C ASP A 103 -2.16 18.75 6.48
N VAL A 104 -1.42 19.86 6.50
CA VAL A 104 -1.21 20.69 7.69
C VAL A 104 -2.52 21.28 8.18
N TRP A 105 -3.31 21.86 7.26
CA TRP A 105 -4.59 22.45 7.65
C TRP A 105 -5.54 21.42 8.24
N LEU A 106 -5.66 20.24 7.60
CA LEU A 106 -6.50 19.16 8.09
C LEU A 106 -6.00 18.61 9.43
N GLY A 107 -4.69 18.41 9.59
CA GLY A 107 -4.11 17.98 10.87
C GLY A 107 -4.51 18.92 12.02
N LYS A 108 -4.43 20.23 11.82
CA LYS A 108 -4.75 21.27 12.84
C LYS A 108 -6.25 21.48 13.07
N ASN A 109 -7.07 21.34 12.05
CA ASN A 109 -8.49 21.77 12.09
C ASN A 109 -9.49 20.62 12.14
N THR A 110 -9.04 19.38 11.98
CA THR A 110 -9.85 18.19 12.25
C THR A 110 -10.19 18.17 13.76
N PRO A 111 -11.47 17.97 14.15
CA PRO A 111 -11.86 17.99 15.54
C PRO A 111 -11.07 16.97 16.40
N ALA A 112 -10.64 17.42 17.58
CA ALA A 112 -9.97 16.56 18.55
C ALA A 112 -10.92 15.48 19.10
N ILE A 113 -10.41 14.30 19.37
CA ILE A 113 -11.11 13.28 20.16
C ILE A 113 -10.90 13.62 21.63
N LYS A 114 -12.00 13.93 22.33
CA LYS A 114 -11.98 14.28 23.77
C LYS A 114 -11.85 13.03 24.64
N LYS A 115 -10.77 12.29 24.47
CA LYS A 115 -10.44 11.08 25.24
C LYS A 115 -8.93 10.99 25.30
N HIS A 116 -8.39 10.60 26.47
CA HIS A 116 -7.00 10.23 26.64
C HIS A 116 -6.81 8.78 26.19
N TYR A 117 -5.67 8.48 25.56
CA TYR A 117 -5.29 7.15 25.09
C TYR A 117 -3.93 6.74 25.65
N ASP A 118 -3.74 5.47 25.95
CA ASP A 118 -2.41 4.94 26.28
C ASP A 118 -1.46 5.07 25.07
N ALA A 119 -2.00 4.88 23.84
CA ALA A 119 -1.23 5.09 22.63
C ALA A 119 -2.09 5.60 21.46
N ALA A 120 -1.49 6.45 20.62
CA ALA A 120 -2.08 6.92 19.39
C ALA A 120 -1.17 6.59 18.19
N ILE A 121 -1.74 5.91 17.20
CA ILE A 121 -0.99 5.38 16.05
C ILE A 121 -1.48 6.02 14.75
N ALA A 122 -0.63 6.78 14.07
CA ALA A 122 -0.86 7.17 12.69
C ALA A 122 -0.33 6.07 11.76
N PHE A 123 -1.20 5.16 11.34
CA PHE A 123 -0.82 4.06 10.44
C PHE A 123 -0.63 4.50 8.99
N GLN A 124 -0.51 5.80 8.75
CA GLN A 124 -0.23 6.42 7.46
C GLN A 124 0.44 7.77 7.69
N GLY A 125 1.39 8.14 6.84
CA GLY A 125 2.10 9.41 6.92
C GLY A 125 1.24 10.64 6.60
N GLY A 126 1.86 11.82 6.63
CA GLY A 126 1.24 13.08 6.32
C GLY A 126 0.18 13.49 7.33
N ARG A 127 -1.02 13.88 6.86
CA ARG A 127 -2.10 14.41 7.72
C ARG A 127 -2.44 13.54 8.93
N CYS A 128 -2.25 12.22 8.84
CA CYS A 128 -2.55 11.32 9.96
C CYS A 128 -1.56 11.53 11.12
N ILE A 129 -0.26 11.69 10.81
CA ILE A 129 0.76 12.03 11.81
C ILE A 129 0.50 13.43 12.36
N TYR A 130 0.19 14.41 11.49
CA TYR A 130 -0.06 15.79 11.91
C TYR A 130 -1.28 15.89 12.83
N TYR A 131 -2.34 15.14 12.52
CA TYR A 131 -3.54 15.06 13.36
C TYR A 131 -3.24 14.49 14.75
N ILE A 132 -2.48 13.40 14.83
CA ILE A 132 -2.09 12.82 16.13
C ILE A 132 -1.23 13.80 16.92
N ALA A 133 -0.30 14.50 16.26
CA ALA A 133 0.53 15.49 16.92
C ALA A 133 -0.29 16.63 17.54
N GLU A 134 -1.25 17.18 16.79
CA GLU A 134 -1.97 18.39 17.14
C GLU A 134 -3.24 18.14 17.98
N GLN A 135 -3.93 17.00 17.78
CA GLN A 135 -5.32 16.85 18.23
C GLN A 135 -5.55 15.67 19.16
N ILE A 136 -4.59 14.77 19.33
CA ILE A 136 -4.79 13.56 20.14
C ILE A 136 -3.97 13.65 21.43
N ASP A 137 -4.65 13.46 22.55
CA ASP A 137 -4.03 13.28 23.87
C ASP A 137 -3.71 11.79 24.07
N ALA A 138 -2.41 11.45 24.15
CA ALA A 138 -1.94 10.09 24.32
C ALA A 138 -0.57 10.05 25.00
N ASP A 139 -0.32 8.97 25.78
CA ASP A 139 0.97 8.74 26.45
C ASP A 139 2.08 8.42 25.46
N VAL A 140 1.77 7.67 24.39
CA VAL A 140 2.70 7.30 23.33
C VAL A 140 2.11 7.66 21.97
N LYS A 141 2.91 8.32 21.12
CA LYS A 141 2.53 8.68 19.75
C LYS A 141 3.46 8.01 18.74
N ILE A 142 2.90 7.19 17.85
CA ILE A 142 3.64 6.42 16.83
C ILE A 142 3.18 6.84 15.43
N GLY A 143 4.12 7.23 14.58
CA GLY A 143 3.87 7.51 13.17
C GLY A 143 4.43 6.41 12.26
N PHE A 144 3.69 5.95 11.25
CA PHE A 144 4.17 5.01 10.25
C PHE A 144 4.51 5.69 8.92
N VAL A 145 5.65 5.30 8.35
CA VAL A 145 6.10 5.68 7.00
C VAL A 145 6.29 4.41 6.19
N HIS A 146 5.35 4.12 5.28
CA HIS A 146 5.26 2.86 4.52
C HIS A 146 6.04 2.84 3.21
N SER A 147 6.90 3.80 2.95
CA SER A 147 7.61 3.91 1.67
C SER A 147 9.05 4.38 1.85
N ASN A 148 9.87 4.08 0.85
CA ASN A 148 11.21 4.63 0.75
C ASN A 148 11.13 6.15 0.55
N TYR A 149 11.69 6.91 1.48
CA TYR A 149 11.60 8.36 1.51
C TYR A 149 12.50 9.05 0.48
N SER A 150 13.59 8.38 0.05
CA SER A 150 14.59 8.94 -0.87
C SER A 150 14.34 8.67 -2.36
N VAL A 151 13.54 7.64 -2.71
CA VAL A 151 13.38 7.17 -4.11
C VAL A 151 12.32 7.97 -4.86
N ASN A 152 11.60 8.85 -4.19
CA ASN A 152 10.59 9.64 -4.87
C ASN A 152 11.19 10.88 -5.55
N GLU A 153 11.80 10.65 -6.71
CA GLU A 153 12.05 11.70 -7.71
C GLU A 153 10.76 12.44 -8.13
N THR A 154 9.61 11.90 -7.77
CA THR A 154 8.31 12.56 -7.87
C THR A 154 7.94 13.17 -6.52
N ASP A 155 8.70 14.07 -5.96
CA ASP A 155 8.38 15.06 -4.90
C ASP A 155 7.19 14.83 -3.91
N PHE A 156 6.46 13.70 -4.01
CA PHE A 156 5.26 13.44 -3.24
C PHE A 156 5.51 13.13 -1.76
N MET A 157 6.74 12.77 -1.41
CA MET A 157 7.05 12.25 -0.07
C MET A 157 7.76 13.25 0.82
N LEU A 158 8.67 14.07 0.29
CA LEU A 158 9.34 15.13 1.05
C LEU A 158 8.36 16.29 1.31
N LYS A 159 7.69 16.26 2.43
CA LYS A 159 6.84 17.37 2.87
C LYS A 159 7.63 18.23 3.84
N PRO A 160 7.76 19.54 3.60
CA PRO A 160 8.43 20.45 4.54
C PRO A 160 7.91 20.35 5.96
N SER A 161 6.64 20.01 6.12
CA SER A 161 5.99 19.86 7.42
C SER A 161 6.38 18.59 8.16
N ASP A 162 6.91 17.55 7.50
CA ASP A 162 7.36 16.33 8.17
C ASP A 162 8.51 16.62 9.14
N SER A 163 9.41 17.56 8.81
CA SER A 163 10.47 18.02 9.71
C SER A 163 9.95 18.68 11.01
N ILE A 164 8.71 19.16 11.00
CA ILE A 164 8.05 19.77 12.16
C ILE A 164 7.31 18.71 12.99
N TYR A 165 6.66 17.75 12.32
CA TYR A 165 5.74 16.82 12.97
C TYR A 165 6.38 15.49 13.38
N PHE A 166 7.34 14.96 12.62
CA PHE A 166 8.01 13.72 12.97
C PHE A 166 8.75 13.80 14.33
N PRO A 167 9.45 14.90 14.68
CA PRO A 167 10.06 15.02 15.99
C PRO A 167 9.08 14.97 17.17
N GLN A 168 7.79 15.25 16.94
CA GLN A 168 6.74 15.21 17.97
C GLN A 168 6.21 13.80 18.23
N MET A 169 6.57 12.81 17.42
CA MET A 169 6.27 11.40 17.68
C MET A 169 7.30 10.83 18.67
N ASP A 170 6.86 9.90 19.50
CA ASP A 170 7.76 9.11 20.35
C ASP A 170 8.54 8.11 19.48
N TYR A 171 7.84 7.52 18.49
CA TYR A 171 8.43 6.58 17.53
C TYR A 171 7.97 6.87 16.11
N ILE A 172 8.88 6.65 15.14
CA ILE A 172 8.59 6.59 13.72
C ILE A 172 8.88 5.17 13.24
N ALA A 173 7.84 4.43 12.89
CA ALA A 173 7.94 3.09 12.37
C ALA A 173 8.04 3.09 10.84
N THR A 174 8.94 2.28 10.30
CA THR A 174 9.03 1.97 8.86
C THR A 174 8.88 0.47 8.63
N ILE A 175 8.75 0.04 7.38
CA ILE A 175 8.40 -1.34 7.05
C ILE A 175 9.58 -2.19 6.53
N SER A 176 10.76 -1.59 6.36
CA SER A 176 11.96 -2.29 5.90
C SER A 176 13.23 -1.51 6.25
N GLN A 177 14.39 -2.18 6.15
CA GLN A 177 15.69 -1.59 6.37
C GLN A 177 15.98 -0.47 5.35
N VAL A 178 15.61 -0.67 4.09
CA VAL A 178 15.76 0.37 3.03
C VAL A 178 14.93 1.62 3.35
N CYS A 179 13.72 1.43 3.87
CA CYS A 179 12.86 2.56 4.25
C CYS A 179 13.45 3.35 5.44
N ILE A 180 13.98 2.68 6.46
CA ILE A 180 14.54 3.38 7.62
C ILE A 180 15.82 4.12 7.27
N GLU A 181 16.69 3.55 6.45
CA GLU A 181 17.91 4.20 5.99
C GLU A 181 17.61 5.44 5.16
N SER A 182 16.60 5.38 4.29
CA SER A 182 16.12 6.54 3.54
C SER A 182 15.60 7.65 4.45
N LEU A 183 14.89 7.28 5.52
CA LEU A 183 14.36 8.23 6.50
C LEU A 183 15.51 8.88 7.32
N TRP A 184 16.51 8.10 7.73
CA TRP A 184 17.69 8.62 8.43
C TRP A 184 18.52 9.59 7.61
N LYS A 185 18.58 9.39 6.29
CA LYS A 185 19.27 10.29 5.37
C LYS A 185 18.61 11.67 5.35
N GLU A 186 17.28 11.70 5.32
CA GLU A 186 16.52 12.97 5.27
C GLU A 186 16.33 13.60 6.65
N PHE A 187 16.22 12.79 7.71
CA PHE A 187 15.98 13.23 9.09
C PHE A 187 16.97 12.58 10.08
N PRO A 188 18.27 12.94 10.03
CA PRO A 188 19.29 12.32 10.90
C PRO A 188 18.98 12.42 12.40
N VAL A 189 18.29 13.49 12.80
CA VAL A 189 17.90 13.76 14.20
C VAL A 189 16.86 12.77 14.74
N LEU A 190 16.20 12.00 13.89
CA LEU A 190 15.17 11.03 14.27
C LEU A 190 15.72 9.61 14.47
N LYS A 191 17.02 9.39 14.27
CA LYS A 191 17.62 8.05 14.24
C LYS A 191 17.25 7.22 15.46
N GLU A 192 17.31 7.81 16.66
CA GLU A 192 16.97 7.16 17.92
C GLU A 192 15.47 6.82 18.10
N LYS A 193 14.61 7.49 17.32
CA LYS A 193 13.15 7.30 17.36
C LYS A 193 12.64 6.37 16.26
N CYS A 194 13.48 6.05 15.27
CA CYS A 194 13.10 5.23 14.14
C CYS A 194 13.34 3.76 14.40
N LEU A 195 12.38 2.93 13.99
CA LEU A 195 12.49 1.48 14.05
C LEU A 195 11.78 0.82 12.88
N VAL A 196 12.14 -0.43 12.61
CA VAL A 196 11.46 -1.25 11.59
C VAL A 196 10.38 -2.07 12.29
N ILE A 197 9.14 -1.95 11.82
CA ILE A 197 8.02 -2.84 12.13
C ILE A 197 7.45 -3.29 10.79
N GLU A 198 7.73 -4.51 10.42
CA GLU A 198 7.27 -5.06 9.16
C GLU A 198 5.75 -5.22 9.14
N ASN A 199 5.17 -5.14 7.96
CA ASN A 199 3.75 -5.46 7.78
C ASN A 199 3.51 -6.93 8.13
N ILE A 200 2.51 -7.20 8.97
CA ILE A 200 2.21 -8.56 9.41
C ILE A 200 1.65 -9.37 8.23
N CYS A 201 2.29 -10.49 7.97
CA CYS A 201 1.85 -11.51 7.03
C CYS A 201 1.49 -12.79 7.81
N SER A 202 0.26 -13.28 7.66
CA SER A 202 -0.19 -14.53 8.26
C SER A 202 -0.46 -15.60 7.19
N PRO A 203 0.46 -16.55 6.97
CA PRO A 203 0.29 -17.62 6.00
C PRO A 203 -0.96 -18.46 6.27
N LYS A 204 -1.29 -18.70 7.54
CA LYS A 204 -2.49 -19.43 7.93
C LYS A 204 -3.77 -18.75 7.44
N LEU A 205 -3.87 -17.42 7.63
CA LEU A 205 -5.02 -16.65 7.17
C LEU A 205 -5.10 -16.64 5.65
N ILE A 206 -3.98 -16.37 4.98
CA ILE A 206 -3.88 -16.32 3.51
C ILE A 206 -4.30 -17.65 2.88
N ASN A 207 -3.79 -18.78 3.38
CA ASN A 207 -4.15 -20.11 2.87
C ASN A 207 -5.62 -20.45 3.16
N THR A 208 -6.16 -20.05 4.31
CA THR A 208 -7.59 -20.20 4.62
C THR A 208 -8.46 -19.40 3.65
N MET A 209 -8.09 -18.19 3.33
CA MET A 209 -8.79 -17.35 2.36
C MET A 209 -8.62 -17.87 0.92
N ALA A 210 -7.45 -18.40 0.57
CA ALA A 210 -7.20 -18.99 -0.74
C ALA A 210 -8.00 -20.28 -1.01
N ALA A 211 -8.42 -20.97 0.05
CA ALA A 211 -9.30 -22.14 -0.06
C ALA A 211 -10.78 -21.78 -0.24
N LYS A 212 -11.15 -20.49 -0.13
CA LYS A 212 -12.53 -20.01 -0.16
C LYS A 212 -12.66 -18.86 -1.17
N GLY A 213 -13.80 -18.79 -1.84
CA GLY A 213 -14.14 -17.68 -2.73
C GLY A 213 -13.98 -18.03 -4.21
N GLU A 214 -14.14 -17.00 -5.02
CA GLU A 214 -14.10 -17.10 -6.48
C GLU A 214 -12.67 -17.17 -7.01
N SER A 215 -12.48 -17.96 -8.07
CA SER A 215 -11.25 -18.03 -8.84
C SER A 215 -11.57 -17.90 -10.34
N TYR A 216 -10.66 -18.32 -11.20
CA TYR A 216 -10.88 -18.30 -12.65
C TYR A 216 -12.10 -19.14 -13.05
N THR A 217 -12.98 -18.53 -13.87
CA THR A 217 -14.18 -19.21 -14.40
C THR A 217 -14.01 -19.62 -15.85
N ASP A 218 -12.95 -19.17 -16.49
CA ASP A 218 -12.65 -19.50 -17.88
C ASP A 218 -12.00 -20.88 -18.04
N VAL A 219 -12.36 -21.59 -19.11
CA VAL A 219 -11.71 -22.85 -19.49
C VAL A 219 -10.50 -22.51 -20.36
N PHE A 220 -9.36 -22.31 -19.74
CA PHE A 220 -8.11 -22.00 -20.43
C PHE A 220 -7.05 -23.08 -20.13
N LYS A 221 -6.41 -23.63 -21.19
CA LYS A 221 -5.42 -24.70 -21.09
C LYS A 221 -3.96 -24.24 -21.14
N GLY A 222 -3.71 -22.95 -21.37
CA GLY A 222 -2.36 -22.36 -21.34
C GLY A 222 -1.93 -21.91 -19.95
N VAL A 223 -0.79 -21.25 -19.90
CA VAL A 223 -0.19 -20.77 -18.66
C VAL A 223 -0.95 -19.55 -18.10
N ARG A 224 -1.35 -19.60 -16.83
CA ARG A 224 -1.95 -18.47 -16.13
C ARG A 224 -0.88 -17.69 -15.38
N LEU A 225 -0.69 -16.44 -15.80
CA LEU A 225 0.10 -15.46 -15.07
C LEU A 225 -0.83 -14.61 -14.21
N ALA A 226 -0.41 -14.26 -13.01
CA ALA A 226 -1.16 -13.37 -12.14
C ALA A 226 -0.30 -12.22 -11.62
N SER A 227 -0.92 -11.06 -11.47
CA SER A 227 -0.37 -9.92 -10.74
C SER A 227 -1.47 -9.29 -9.89
N MET A 228 -1.11 -8.63 -8.79
CA MET A 228 -2.05 -7.80 -8.04
C MET A 228 -1.43 -6.49 -7.63
N GLY A 229 -2.22 -5.43 -7.72
CA GLY A 229 -1.79 -4.08 -7.34
C GLY A 229 -2.67 -3.01 -7.93
N ARG A 230 -2.59 -1.82 -7.32
CA ARG A 230 -3.28 -0.63 -7.82
C ARG A 230 -2.80 -0.32 -9.24
N PHE A 231 -3.71 0.17 -10.09
CA PHE A 231 -3.36 0.64 -11.42
C PHE A 231 -2.57 1.95 -11.33
N ASP A 232 -1.27 1.79 -11.24
CA ASP A 232 -0.26 2.84 -11.28
C ASP A 232 0.78 2.39 -12.30
N ILE A 233 0.67 2.90 -13.51
CA ILE A 233 1.39 2.41 -14.67
C ILE A 233 2.90 2.49 -14.45
N GLN A 234 3.38 3.61 -13.91
CA GLN A 234 4.81 3.82 -13.71
C GLN A 234 5.36 3.04 -12.51
N VAL A 235 4.70 3.11 -11.37
CA VAL A 235 5.16 2.45 -10.14
C VAL A 235 5.06 0.93 -10.26
N LYS A 236 3.93 0.43 -10.76
CA LYS A 236 3.67 -1.02 -10.88
C LYS A 236 4.15 -1.65 -12.20
N GLY A 237 4.70 -0.84 -13.12
CA GLY A 237 5.28 -1.33 -14.36
C GLY A 237 4.26 -1.97 -15.30
N MET A 238 3.02 -1.45 -15.32
CA MET A 238 1.95 -2.06 -16.14
C MET A 238 2.19 -1.86 -17.64
N ASP A 239 2.88 -0.79 -18.03
CA ASP A 239 3.39 -0.57 -19.39
C ASP A 239 4.40 -1.65 -19.78
N MET A 240 5.29 -2.00 -18.87
CA MET A 240 6.24 -3.12 -19.05
C MET A 240 5.49 -4.44 -19.18
N ALA A 241 4.44 -4.70 -18.37
CA ALA A 241 3.62 -5.90 -18.47
C ALA A 241 2.93 -6.02 -19.85
N VAL A 242 2.41 -4.91 -20.39
CA VAL A 242 1.83 -4.87 -21.74
C VAL A 242 2.88 -5.26 -22.80
N GLU A 243 4.10 -4.75 -22.69
CA GLU A 243 5.20 -5.09 -23.61
C GLU A 243 5.65 -6.55 -23.45
N VAL A 244 5.72 -7.09 -22.22
CA VAL A 244 5.97 -8.51 -21.97
C VAL A 244 4.91 -9.38 -22.66
N CYS A 245 3.63 -9.01 -22.59
CA CYS A 245 2.58 -9.74 -23.29
C CYS A 245 2.81 -9.76 -24.81
N ARG A 246 3.27 -8.64 -25.38
CA ARG A 246 3.59 -8.57 -26.82
C ARG A 246 4.75 -9.50 -27.16
N ILE A 247 5.80 -9.54 -26.36
CA ILE A 247 6.96 -10.43 -26.53
C ILE A 247 6.53 -11.91 -26.46
N LEU A 248 5.76 -12.28 -25.43
CA LEU A 248 5.29 -13.66 -25.26
C LEU A 248 4.40 -14.12 -26.41
N LYS A 249 3.50 -13.24 -26.91
CA LYS A 249 2.69 -13.54 -28.12
C LYS A 249 3.57 -13.76 -29.35
N GLN A 250 4.56 -12.92 -29.60
CA GLN A 250 5.49 -13.05 -30.72
C GLN A 250 6.29 -14.35 -30.64
N LYS A 251 6.60 -14.84 -29.45
CA LYS A 251 7.28 -16.11 -29.22
C LYS A 251 6.33 -17.33 -29.27
N GLY A 252 5.03 -17.12 -29.53
CA GLY A 252 4.04 -18.18 -29.64
C GLY A 252 3.64 -18.86 -28.33
N VAL A 253 3.91 -18.22 -27.19
CA VAL A 253 3.53 -18.76 -25.87
C VAL A 253 2.01 -18.72 -25.70
N SER A 254 1.40 -19.82 -25.27
CA SER A 254 -0.02 -19.88 -24.90
C SER A 254 -0.19 -19.48 -23.44
N PHE A 255 -0.62 -18.25 -23.19
CA PHE A 255 -0.77 -17.72 -21.83
C PHE A 255 -1.97 -16.78 -21.73
N ARG A 256 -2.40 -16.54 -20.47
CA ARG A 256 -3.24 -15.39 -20.07
C ARG A 256 -2.64 -14.75 -18.82
N TRP A 257 -2.52 -13.44 -18.83
CA TRP A 257 -2.06 -12.67 -17.69
C TRP A 257 -3.22 -11.93 -17.07
N TYR A 258 -3.56 -12.26 -15.85
CA TYR A 258 -4.65 -11.69 -15.08
C TYR A 258 -4.11 -10.69 -14.07
N TRP A 259 -4.61 -9.45 -14.15
CA TRP A 259 -4.24 -8.42 -13.19
C TRP A 259 -5.41 -8.11 -12.27
N LEU A 260 -5.19 -8.27 -10.95
CA LEU A 260 -6.16 -8.02 -9.89
C LEU A 260 -5.89 -6.64 -9.29
N GLY A 261 -6.79 -5.69 -9.48
CA GLY A 261 -6.65 -4.32 -8.96
C GLY A 261 -7.55 -3.33 -9.67
N GLU A 262 -7.49 -2.11 -9.22
CA GLU A 262 -8.16 -0.94 -9.79
C GLU A 262 -7.30 0.31 -9.60
N GLY A 263 -7.64 1.39 -10.32
CA GLY A 263 -7.01 2.69 -10.16
C GLY A 263 -7.43 3.69 -11.24
N ASP A 264 -7.15 4.96 -10.99
CA ASP A 264 -7.56 6.08 -11.85
C ASP A 264 -6.94 6.01 -13.26
N GLN A 265 -5.83 5.26 -13.41
CA GLN A 265 -5.15 5.09 -14.70
C GLN A 265 -5.72 3.94 -15.54
N ARG A 266 -6.85 3.30 -15.11
CA ARG A 266 -7.51 2.24 -15.88
C ARG A 266 -7.79 2.61 -17.35
N PRO A 267 -8.37 3.78 -17.68
CA PRO A 267 -8.65 4.11 -19.08
C PRO A 267 -7.37 4.22 -19.94
N GLN A 268 -6.28 4.73 -19.36
CA GLN A 268 -4.98 4.80 -20.02
C GLN A 268 -4.41 3.40 -20.25
N LEU A 269 -4.49 2.52 -19.27
CA LEU A 269 -4.01 1.14 -19.37
C LEU A 269 -4.82 0.34 -20.43
N GLU A 270 -6.15 0.45 -20.44
CA GLU A 270 -7.01 -0.19 -21.45
C GLU A 270 -6.67 0.27 -22.86
N LYS A 271 -6.36 1.56 -23.04
CA LYS A 271 -5.86 2.08 -24.31
C LYS A 271 -4.54 1.44 -24.70
N MET A 272 -3.56 1.34 -23.79
CA MET A 272 -2.26 0.71 -24.07
C MET A 272 -2.41 -0.76 -24.44
N ILE A 273 -3.26 -1.52 -23.74
CA ILE A 273 -3.57 -2.93 -24.03
C ILE A 273 -4.14 -3.08 -25.44
N LYS A 274 -5.06 -2.19 -25.82
CA LYS A 274 -5.69 -2.19 -27.16
C LYS A 274 -4.67 -1.85 -28.24
N ASP A 275 -3.89 -0.78 -28.03
CA ASP A 275 -2.90 -0.30 -29.01
C ASP A 275 -1.78 -1.35 -29.23
N ALA A 276 -1.42 -2.11 -28.20
CA ALA A 276 -0.47 -3.22 -28.30
C ALA A 276 -1.05 -4.53 -28.84
N GLY A 277 -2.37 -4.62 -29.03
CA GLY A 277 -3.05 -5.82 -29.54
C GLY A 277 -2.95 -7.03 -28.61
N VAL A 278 -2.95 -6.82 -27.30
CA VAL A 278 -2.79 -7.88 -26.27
C VAL A 278 -4.03 -8.09 -25.40
N GLY A 279 -5.18 -7.51 -25.77
CA GLY A 279 -6.41 -7.56 -24.97
C GLY A 279 -7.03 -8.96 -24.84
N ASP A 280 -6.61 -9.91 -25.67
CA ASP A 280 -7.00 -11.32 -25.61
C ASP A 280 -6.21 -12.11 -24.56
N VAL A 281 -5.05 -11.61 -24.15
CA VAL A 281 -4.13 -12.28 -23.20
C VAL A 281 -3.88 -11.48 -21.92
N PHE A 282 -4.02 -10.15 -21.91
CA PHE A 282 -3.85 -9.31 -20.72
C PHE A 282 -5.21 -8.86 -20.19
N ILE A 283 -5.65 -9.47 -19.09
CA ILE A 283 -7.03 -9.41 -18.60
C ILE A 283 -7.08 -8.67 -17.27
N LEU A 284 -7.80 -7.55 -17.22
CA LEU A 284 -8.02 -6.75 -16.02
C LEU A 284 -9.24 -7.29 -15.26
N LEU A 285 -9.00 -8.00 -14.14
CA LEU A 285 -10.06 -8.65 -13.35
C LEU A 285 -10.79 -7.69 -12.39
N GLY A 286 -10.30 -6.44 -12.28
CA GLY A 286 -10.80 -5.52 -11.29
C GLY A 286 -10.32 -5.82 -9.87
N ALA A 287 -10.72 -4.99 -8.91
CA ALA A 287 -10.38 -5.17 -7.51
C ALA A 287 -11.12 -6.38 -6.92
N LYS A 288 -10.38 -7.23 -6.19
CA LYS A 288 -10.93 -8.40 -5.50
C LYS A 288 -10.62 -8.29 -4.00
N THR A 289 -11.65 -8.35 -3.15
CA THR A 289 -11.48 -8.37 -1.69
C THR A 289 -10.71 -9.60 -1.22
N ASN A 290 -10.90 -10.74 -1.90
CA ASN A 290 -10.10 -11.95 -1.70
C ASN A 290 -9.39 -12.31 -3.02
N PRO A 291 -8.12 -11.88 -3.23
CA PRO A 291 -7.38 -12.20 -4.44
C PRO A 291 -6.72 -13.58 -4.40
N TYR A 292 -6.62 -14.19 -3.23
CA TYR A 292 -5.77 -15.37 -3.01
C TYR A 292 -6.20 -16.63 -3.80
N PRO A 293 -7.49 -16.91 -4.05
CA PRO A 293 -7.87 -18.03 -4.93
C PRO A 293 -7.33 -17.88 -6.36
N TYR A 294 -7.29 -16.65 -6.88
CA TYR A 294 -6.71 -16.36 -8.19
C TYR A 294 -5.19 -16.55 -8.19
N ILE A 295 -4.50 -16.03 -7.16
CA ILE A 295 -3.05 -16.20 -7.04
C ILE A 295 -2.70 -17.67 -6.90
N LYS A 296 -3.41 -18.43 -6.06
CA LYS A 296 -3.23 -19.87 -5.88
C LYS A 296 -3.48 -20.67 -7.14
N GLY A 297 -4.44 -20.23 -7.97
CA GLY A 297 -4.79 -20.85 -9.25
C GLY A 297 -3.92 -20.42 -10.44
N ALA A 298 -2.97 -19.50 -10.24
CA ALA A 298 -2.01 -19.12 -11.26
C ALA A 298 -0.80 -20.07 -11.27
N ASP A 299 -0.17 -20.22 -12.44
CA ASP A 299 1.06 -21.00 -12.59
C ASP A 299 2.28 -20.18 -12.15
N ILE A 300 2.31 -18.89 -12.50
CA ILE A 300 3.40 -17.95 -12.17
C ILE A 300 2.80 -16.64 -11.70
N TYR A 301 3.31 -16.10 -10.60
CA TYR A 301 3.05 -14.72 -10.20
C TYR A 301 4.13 -13.79 -10.75
N VAL A 302 3.73 -12.68 -11.34
CA VAL A 302 4.66 -11.73 -11.95
C VAL A 302 4.46 -10.35 -11.33
N GLN A 303 5.52 -9.72 -10.84
CA GLN A 303 5.46 -8.34 -10.35
C GLN A 303 6.51 -7.47 -11.02
N PRO A 304 6.15 -6.76 -12.10
CA PRO A 304 7.06 -5.92 -12.87
C PRO A 304 7.18 -4.50 -12.30
N SER A 305 7.08 -4.35 -10.98
CA SER A 305 7.13 -3.04 -10.31
C SER A 305 8.49 -2.37 -10.49
N ARG A 306 8.48 -1.04 -10.65
CA ARG A 306 9.70 -0.23 -10.62
C ARG A 306 10.06 0.23 -9.22
N ILE A 307 9.06 0.47 -8.38
CA ILE A 307 9.23 1.03 -7.03
C ILE A 307 8.35 0.27 -6.06
N GLU A 308 8.96 -0.25 -5.01
CA GLU A 308 8.30 -0.82 -3.84
C GLU A 308 9.09 -0.43 -2.58
N GLY A 309 8.38 -0.21 -1.47
CA GLY A 309 9.02 -0.08 -0.15
C GLY A 309 9.40 -1.46 0.43
N LYS A 310 8.38 -2.26 0.73
CA LYS A 310 8.37 -3.72 0.92
C LYS A 310 7.02 -4.19 0.41
N SER A 311 7.01 -5.12 -0.55
CA SER A 311 5.77 -5.51 -1.19
C SER A 311 4.99 -6.51 -0.35
N VAL A 312 3.91 -6.06 0.30
CA VAL A 312 2.96 -6.93 1.02
C VAL A 312 2.40 -8.01 0.07
N ALA A 313 2.14 -7.65 -1.19
CA ALA A 313 1.65 -8.59 -2.19
C ALA A 313 2.61 -9.76 -2.40
N LEU A 314 3.92 -9.50 -2.41
CA LEU A 314 4.94 -10.54 -2.58
C LEU A 314 5.04 -11.45 -1.33
N ASP A 315 4.92 -10.90 -0.11
CA ASP A 315 4.85 -11.73 1.10
C ASP A 315 3.60 -12.62 1.08
N GLU A 316 2.45 -12.09 0.62
CA GLU A 316 1.22 -12.87 0.45
C GLU A 316 1.38 -14.00 -0.59
N VAL A 317 2.08 -13.73 -1.70
CA VAL A 317 2.35 -14.73 -2.75
C VAL A 317 3.32 -15.81 -2.29
N LYS A 318 4.35 -15.44 -1.53
CA LYS A 318 5.26 -16.41 -0.88
C LYS A 318 4.49 -17.38 0.00
N ALA A 319 3.50 -16.88 0.79
CA ALA A 319 2.64 -17.73 1.61
C ALA A 319 1.79 -18.74 0.81
N LEU A 320 1.57 -18.49 -0.49
CA LEU A 320 0.88 -19.39 -1.42
C LEU A 320 1.84 -20.25 -2.25
N ALA A 321 3.14 -20.08 -2.05
CA ALA A 321 4.22 -20.81 -2.69
C ALA A 321 4.14 -20.87 -4.23
N ARG A 322 3.66 -19.79 -4.88
CA ARG A 322 3.67 -19.73 -6.35
C ARG A 322 5.04 -19.33 -6.88
N PRO A 323 5.54 -19.94 -7.97
CA PRO A 323 6.72 -19.44 -8.66
C PRO A 323 6.60 -17.96 -8.97
N ILE A 324 7.64 -17.19 -8.68
CA ILE A 324 7.61 -15.72 -8.75
C ILE A 324 8.63 -15.24 -9.77
N VAL A 325 8.21 -14.32 -10.66
CA VAL A 325 9.08 -13.47 -11.47
C VAL A 325 8.89 -12.03 -11.01
N VAL A 326 9.98 -11.37 -10.65
CA VAL A 326 9.96 -10.02 -10.09
C VAL A 326 11.08 -9.18 -10.71
N THR A 327 10.88 -7.89 -10.85
CA THR A 327 11.92 -6.94 -11.28
C THR A 327 12.86 -6.56 -10.13
N CYS A 328 14.08 -6.12 -10.45
CA CYS A 328 15.10 -5.70 -9.50
C CYS A 328 14.85 -4.30 -8.91
N PHE A 329 13.66 -4.04 -8.34
CA PHE A 329 13.42 -2.80 -7.59
C PHE A 329 14.25 -2.74 -6.30
N GLY A 330 14.46 -1.55 -5.75
CA GLY A 330 15.46 -1.30 -4.70
C GLY A 330 15.40 -2.21 -3.47
N SER A 331 14.20 -2.62 -3.03
CA SER A 331 14.01 -3.46 -1.84
C SER A 331 13.78 -4.95 -2.17
N VAL A 332 13.95 -5.39 -3.42
CA VAL A 332 13.65 -6.77 -3.82
C VAL A 332 14.49 -7.81 -3.06
N TYR A 333 15.74 -7.48 -2.79
CA TYR A 333 16.68 -8.37 -2.08
C TYR A 333 16.42 -8.48 -0.57
N ASP A 334 15.57 -7.62 -0.01
CA ASP A 334 15.05 -7.79 1.36
C ASP A 334 14.04 -8.95 1.45
N GLN A 335 13.43 -9.34 0.31
CA GLN A 335 12.39 -10.35 0.24
C GLN A 335 12.79 -11.61 -0.52
N PHE A 336 13.73 -11.50 -1.48
CA PHE A 336 14.06 -12.59 -2.41
C PHE A 336 15.56 -12.79 -2.61
N THR A 337 15.92 -14.06 -2.83
CA THR A 337 17.21 -14.48 -3.35
C THR A 337 17.00 -15.08 -4.75
N ASP A 338 17.66 -14.49 -5.76
CA ASP A 338 17.50 -14.92 -7.15
C ASP A 338 17.79 -16.42 -7.31
N LYS A 339 16.93 -17.10 -8.10
CA LYS A 339 16.96 -18.53 -8.40
C LYS A 339 16.78 -19.45 -7.19
N GLN A 340 16.53 -18.92 -5.98
CA GLN A 340 16.19 -19.69 -4.79
C GLN A 340 14.70 -19.65 -4.51
N ASN A 341 14.10 -18.46 -4.38
CA ASN A 341 12.68 -18.30 -4.06
C ASN A 341 11.94 -17.37 -5.04
N ALA A 342 12.64 -16.79 -6.02
CA ALA A 342 12.09 -16.06 -7.17
C ALA A 342 13.10 -16.04 -8.32
N LEU A 343 12.64 -15.66 -9.53
CA LEU A 343 13.52 -15.18 -10.59
C LEU A 343 13.49 -13.66 -10.60
N ILE A 344 14.63 -13.03 -10.35
CA ILE A 344 14.77 -11.58 -10.36
C ILE A 344 15.18 -11.14 -11.77
N SER A 345 14.35 -10.33 -12.40
CA SER A 345 14.55 -9.78 -13.74
C SER A 345 15.18 -8.40 -13.67
N GLU A 346 15.95 -8.05 -14.68
CA GLU A 346 16.32 -6.66 -14.92
C GLU A 346 15.07 -5.80 -15.16
N MET A 347 15.20 -4.47 -15.01
CA MET A 347 14.10 -3.51 -15.13
C MET A 347 13.69 -3.28 -16.59
N ASN A 348 13.43 -4.35 -17.34
CA ASN A 348 13.00 -4.31 -18.74
C ASN A 348 12.10 -5.49 -19.11
N ALA A 349 11.24 -5.30 -20.11
CA ALA A 349 10.26 -6.28 -20.53
C ALA A 349 10.87 -7.57 -21.09
N GLN A 350 12.03 -7.48 -21.75
CA GLN A 350 12.69 -8.67 -22.33
C GLN A 350 13.14 -9.62 -21.22
N SER A 351 13.81 -9.12 -20.18
CA SER A 351 14.27 -9.94 -19.05
C SER A 351 13.10 -10.58 -18.29
N VAL A 352 12.00 -9.86 -18.10
CA VAL A 352 10.79 -10.41 -17.48
C VAL A 352 10.19 -11.53 -18.35
N ALA A 353 10.07 -11.31 -19.66
CA ALA A 353 9.57 -12.31 -20.59
C ALA A 353 10.45 -13.58 -20.63
N ASP A 354 11.78 -13.42 -20.66
CA ASP A 354 12.71 -14.53 -20.69
C ASP A 354 12.64 -15.37 -19.40
N ASN A 355 12.49 -14.73 -18.23
CA ASN A 355 12.30 -15.45 -16.97
C ASN A 355 10.93 -16.16 -16.90
N ILE A 356 9.87 -15.60 -17.46
CA ILE A 356 8.56 -16.27 -17.58
C ILE A 356 8.71 -17.53 -18.48
N ILE A 357 9.32 -17.38 -19.65
CA ILE A 357 9.54 -18.50 -20.58
C ILE A 357 10.38 -19.59 -19.93
N LYS A 358 11.43 -19.21 -19.23
CA LYS A 358 12.28 -20.14 -18.51
C LYS A 358 11.50 -20.99 -17.49
N LEU A 359 10.55 -20.40 -16.74
CA LEU A 359 9.69 -21.15 -15.82
C LEU A 359 8.66 -22.03 -16.53
N ILE A 360 8.25 -21.66 -17.76
CA ILE A 360 7.35 -22.46 -18.57
C ILE A 360 8.08 -23.70 -19.15
N GLU A 361 9.31 -23.52 -19.60
CA GLU A 361 10.09 -24.57 -20.28
C GLU A 361 10.84 -25.47 -19.30
N ASP A 362 11.24 -24.95 -18.14
CA ASP A 362 11.98 -25.68 -17.09
C ASP A 362 11.09 -25.99 -15.89
N ASN A 363 10.33 -27.08 -15.99
CA ASN A 363 9.47 -27.56 -14.90
C ASN A 363 10.26 -27.90 -13.62
N ALA A 364 11.53 -28.33 -13.73
CA ALA A 364 12.36 -28.66 -12.58
C ALA A 364 12.72 -27.39 -11.80
N LEU A 365 13.04 -26.29 -12.50
CA LEU A 365 13.26 -24.99 -11.88
C LEU A 365 11.99 -24.46 -11.22
N ALA A 366 10.85 -24.51 -11.91
CA ALA A 366 9.58 -24.04 -11.37
C ALA A 366 9.20 -24.80 -10.09
N GLU A 367 9.36 -26.14 -10.09
CA GLU A 367 9.12 -27.00 -8.92
C GLU A 367 10.13 -26.70 -7.80
N SER A 368 11.41 -26.48 -8.12
CA SER A 368 12.42 -26.12 -7.12
C SER A 368 12.08 -24.82 -6.40
N LEU A 369 11.66 -23.76 -7.14
CA LEU A 369 11.21 -22.52 -6.55
C LEU A 369 9.97 -22.72 -5.66
N HIS A 370 9.00 -23.52 -6.13
CA HIS A 370 7.81 -23.87 -5.35
C HIS A 370 8.19 -24.54 -4.03
N GLN A 371 9.04 -25.56 -4.07
CA GLN A 371 9.48 -26.30 -2.88
C GLN A 371 10.28 -25.43 -1.92
N ASN A 372 11.15 -24.57 -2.42
CA ASN A 372 11.89 -23.63 -1.60
C ASN A 372 10.95 -22.66 -0.86
N LEU A 373 9.92 -22.14 -1.54
CA LEU A 373 8.92 -21.28 -0.94
C LEU A 373 8.06 -22.01 0.10
N LEU A 374 7.74 -23.29 -0.12
CA LEU A 374 7.02 -24.13 0.87
C LEU A 374 7.85 -24.33 2.15
N ASN A 375 9.17 -24.46 2.01
CA ASN A 375 10.09 -24.69 3.12
C ASN A 375 10.57 -23.39 3.79
N GLU A 376 10.31 -22.23 3.16
CA GLU A 376 10.66 -20.93 3.72
C GLU A 376 9.74 -20.60 4.90
N LYS A 377 10.31 -20.11 6.00
CA LYS A 377 9.50 -19.51 7.06
C LYS A 377 8.88 -18.20 6.54
N VAL A 378 7.67 -18.30 6.01
CA VAL A 378 6.87 -17.16 5.62
C VAL A 378 5.92 -16.85 6.78
N GLY A 379 5.82 -15.59 7.14
CA GLY A 379 5.02 -15.13 8.27
C GLY A 379 5.89 -14.49 9.34
N ASN A 380 5.35 -13.45 9.94
CA ASN A 380 6.04 -12.62 10.88
C ASN A 380 5.05 -12.06 11.93
N GLU A 381 4.15 -12.93 12.42
CA GLU A 381 3.16 -12.57 13.42
C GLU A 381 3.82 -12.03 14.71
N GLU A 382 5.08 -12.39 14.96
CA GLU A 382 5.90 -11.82 16.04
C GLU A 382 6.09 -10.29 15.95
N GLN A 383 5.91 -9.69 14.78
CA GLN A 383 5.93 -8.23 14.62
C GLN A 383 4.83 -7.53 15.44
N ALA A 384 3.74 -8.23 15.74
CA ALA A 384 2.74 -7.73 16.67
C ALA A 384 3.31 -7.56 18.09
N GLU A 385 4.23 -8.41 18.52
CA GLU A 385 4.89 -8.30 19.83
C GLU A 385 5.87 -7.12 19.85
N VAL A 386 6.63 -6.93 18.77
CA VAL A 386 7.49 -5.75 18.59
C VAL A 386 6.65 -4.49 18.68
N PHE A 387 5.54 -4.44 17.94
CA PHE A 387 4.61 -3.31 17.98
C PHE A 387 4.05 -3.07 19.39
N THR A 388 3.54 -4.10 20.06
CA THR A 388 2.93 -3.96 21.39
C THR A 388 3.94 -3.57 22.48
N SER A 389 5.22 -3.94 22.32
CA SER A 389 6.27 -3.52 23.25
C SER A 389 6.46 -1.99 23.31
N LEU A 390 6.08 -1.28 22.23
CA LEU A 390 6.15 0.18 22.18
C LEU A 390 4.99 0.84 22.94
N LEU A 391 3.83 0.17 23.01
CA LEU A 391 2.62 0.71 23.65
C LEU A 391 2.75 0.79 25.17
N THR A 392 3.64 -0.01 25.76
CA THR A 392 3.81 -0.15 27.21
C THR A 392 5.04 0.57 27.78
N LYS A 393 5.87 1.15 26.92
CA LYS A 393 7.03 1.94 27.39
C LYS A 393 6.56 3.24 28.04
N LYS A 394 6.54 3.26 29.37
CA LYS A 394 6.45 4.52 30.12
C LYS A 394 7.63 5.40 29.71
N ARG A 395 7.39 6.69 29.47
CA ARG A 395 8.44 7.70 29.38
C ARG A 395 9.30 7.62 30.64
N VAL A 396 10.58 7.31 30.50
CA VAL A 396 11.57 7.48 31.55
C VAL A 396 11.91 8.96 31.66
#